data_94d2e33c162848edc65828ccffaf60a7
#
_entry.id   94d2e33c162848edc65828ccffaf60a7
#
_cell.length_a   1.000
_cell.length_b   1.000
_cell.length_c   1.000
_cell.angle_alpha   90.00
_cell.angle_beta   90.00
_cell.angle_gamma   90.00
#
_symmetry.space_group_name_H-M   'P 1'
#
loop_
_entity.id
_entity.type
_entity.pdbx_description
1 polymer ?
#
loop_
_entity_poly.entity_id
_entity_poly.type
_entity_poly.pdbx_seq_one_letter_code
_entity_poly.pdbx_strand_id
1 'polypeptide(L)'
;MGPAALWHRLIARDDVHVWKSDDLRPVLVERMPKVVEDPDAAADGMVPAVRAYLTFLSETGRLGKESDSLDDLLDELDAIEDDFVDAMEEVLGERDWDEDEEDLDEEEVEGLGDFEPFADELADLPTIRLRPDSELAEAARAVPLILKARDLALWVGTARKVGEETLLSDDEIRQALAVAGLPEPGQEPLAQAVPALWNLWNLAVDLEFLKPDGEDTVSVDEDTAAWPFENDEDVLDVWMLGLHSVDYGDPELDDDDLTLALSGLTRALLVRLLVAGGERPVGELRDELAEAAAEFDDLGSAAWSEVGDPLASVLEWLSGYGMVTVSGDRVRLTPLGTEGVVHLLDDDDIEVDARPAIDAMTALDLLSLSADLPEEEADAEFAAWMKLRDPATAAGELLAAAADDEADALIRVQAASLVGSLGPVAVPAWQEALDEPSLRPYAATHLAQLDVEGAPEPTQSDTHWLILDMWTISAGLGTPEFVSSLHDIGPAPVLSSLLEVIWKVPHPHVEELLEAISESHPDKQVVKAAKRALFKARSKATPTS
;
A
#
# COMPACT_ATOMS: atom_id res chain seq x y z
N MET A 1 -19.73 -7.06 -11.95
CA MET A 1 -20.69 -6.24 -12.70
C MET A 1 -20.26 -4.77 -12.81
N GLY A 2 -19.46 -4.26 -11.87
CA GLY A 2 -18.94 -2.90 -11.91
C GLY A 2 -18.28 -2.48 -13.23
N PRO A 3 -17.26 -3.21 -13.74
CA PRO A 3 -16.50 -2.73 -14.89
C PRO A 3 -17.31 -2.52 -16.16
N ALA A 4 -18.09 -3.51 -16.61
CA ALA A 4 -18.82 -3.40 -17.87
C ALA A 4 -19.92 -2.31 -17.84
N ALA A 5 -20.64 -2.15 -16.72
CA ALA A 5 -21.65 -1.11 -16.57
C ALA A 5 -21.00 0.28 -16.44
N LEU A 6 -19.86 0.37 -15.75
CA LEU A 6 -19.06 1.58 -15.63
C LEU A 6 -18.53 2.02 -17.01
N TRP A 7 -17.94 1.09 -17.77
CA TRP A 7 -17.44 1.38 -19.12
C TRP A 7 -18.52 1.70 -20.12
N HIS A 8 -19.69 1.06 -20.01
CA HIS A 8 -20.85 1.43 -20.82
C HIS A 8 -21.27 2.89 -20.55
N ARG A 9 -21.29 3.30 -19.28
CA ARG A 9 -21.57 4.68 -18.88
C ARG A 9 -20.53 5.67 -19.44
N LEU A 10 -19.23 5.33 -19.31
CA LEU A 10 -18.14 6.22 -19.71
C LEU A 10 -17.98 6.36 -21.24
N ILE A 11 -18.34 5.33 -22.02
CA ILE A 11 -18.02 5.29 -23.45
C ILE A 11 -19.26 5.48 -24.34
N ALA A 12 -20.39 4.92 -23.91
CA ALA A 12 -21.56 4.84 -24.77
C ALA A 12 -22.70 5.77 -24.34
N ARG A 13 -23.03 5.86 -23.05
CA ARG A 13 -24.18 6.66 -22.55
C ARG A 13 -24.06 6.93 -21.04
N ASP A 14 -24.51 8.11 -20.62
CA ASP A 14 -24.56 8.55 -19.21
C ASP A 14 -25.51 7.73 -18.31
N ASP A 15 -26.44 6.97 -18.90
CA ASP A 15 -27.45 6.19 -18.18
C ASP A 15 -27.18 4.68 -18.30
N VAL A 16 -26.76 4.05 -17.20
CA VAL A 16 -26.48 2.60 -17.10
C VAL A 16 -27.72 1.71 -17.38
N HIS A 17 -28.91 2.29 -17.43
CA HIS A 17 -30.16 1.60 -17.74
C HIS A 17 -30.54 1.66 -19.22
N VAL A 18 -29.87 2.51 -20.02
CA VAL A 18 -30.14 2.67 -21.46
C VAL A 18 -29.10 1.95 -22.29
N TRP A 19 -29.49 0.85 -22.94
CA TRP A 19 -28.60 0.00 -23.72
C TRP A 19 -29.03 -0.09 -25.17
N LYS A 20 -28.09 0.05 -26.09
CA LYS A 20 -28.26 -0.14 -27.52
C LYS A 20 -27.42 -1.30 -28.02
N SER A 21 -27.92 -2.03 -29.01
CA SER A 21 -27.13 -3.10 -29.64
C SER A 21 -25.81 -2.57 -30.23
N ASP A 22 -25.84 -1.36 -30.81
CA ASP A 22 -24.65 -0.71 -31.39
C ASP A 22 -23.60 -0.32 -30.32
N ASP A 23 -23.94 -0.23 -29.04
CA ASP A 23 -23.03 0.14 -27.95
C ASP A 23 -22.21 -1.07 -27.44
N LEU A 24 -22.71 -2.31 -27.63
CA LEU A 24 -22.11 -3.52 -27.05
C LEU A 24 -20.74 -3.85 -27.64
N ARG A 25 -20.56 -3.76 -28.96
CA ARG A 25 -19.29 -4.06 -29.62
C ARG A 25 -18.18 -3.06 -29.25
N PRO A 26 -18.38 -1.74 -29.30
CA PRO A 26 -17.36 -0.78 -28.87
C PRO A 26 -16.94 -0.97 -27.41
N VAL A 27 -17.88 -1.29 -26.53
CA VAL A 27 -17.58 -1.50 -25.11
C VAL A 27 -16.85 -2.81 -24.86
N LEU A 28 -17.42 -3.93 -25.34
CA LEU A 28 -16.90 -5.25 -24.99
C LEU A 28 -15.70 -5.69 -25.83
N VAL A 29 -15.75 -5.50 -27.17
CA VAL A 29 -14.70 -6.02 -28.08
C VAL A 29 -13.55 -5.02 -28.27
N GLU A 30 -13.82 -3.71 -28.29
CA GLU A 30 -12.81 -2.72 -28.64
C GLU A 30 -12.09 -2.11 -27.43
N ARG A 31 -12.77 -2.02 -26.27
CA ARG A 31 -12.23 -1.34 -25.08
C ARG A 31 -11.92 -2.27 -23.92
N MET A 32 -12.82 -3.20 -23.58
CA MET A 32 -12.62 -4.09 -22.44
C MET A 32 -11.28 -4.86 -22.47
N PRO A 33 -10.84 -5.41 -23.62
CA PRO A 33 -9.57 -6.13 -23.66
C PRO A 33 -8.35 -5.30 -23.27
N LYS A 34 -8.42 -3.98 -23.45
CA LYS A 34 -7.30 -3.06 -23.16
C LYS A 34 -7.19 -2.64 -21.69
N VAL A 35 -8.25 -2.82 -20.92
CA VAL A 35 -8.37 -2.27 -19.55
C VAL A 35 -8.67 -3.33 -18.50
N VAL A 36 -8.83 -4.59 -18.88
CA VAL A 36 -9.11 -5.66 -17.94
C VAL A 36 -7.80 -6.22 -17.36
N GLU A 37 -7.72 -6.32 -16.05
CA GLU A 37 -6.53 -6.80 -15.35
C GLU A 37 -6.29 -8.31 -15.54
N ASP A 38 -7.37 -9.10 -15.58
CA ASP A 38 -7.35 -10.56 -15.77
C ASP A 38 -8.18 -10.92 -17.01
N PRO A 39 -7.53 -10.95 -18.22
CA PRO A 39 -8.21 -11.27 -19.46
C PRO A 39 -8.77 -12.70 -19.51
N ASP A 40 -8.14 -13.66 -18.85
CA ASP A 40 -8.56 -15.06 -18.82
C ASP A 40 -9.90 -15.22 -18.05
N ALA A 41 -9.97 -14.64 -16.84
CA ALA A 41 -11.21 -14.59 -16.06
C ALA A 41 -12.32 -13.77 -16.74
N ALA A 42 -11.96 -12.72 -17.49
CA ALA A 42 -12.92 -11.89 -18.21
C ALA A 42 -13.48 -12.59 -19.45
N ALA A 43 -12.67 -13.33 -20.19
CA ALA A 43 -13.11 -14.11 -21.36
C ALA A 43 -14.25 -15.06 -20.99
N ASP A 44 -14.14 -15.76 -19.86
CA ASP A 44 -15.15 -16.71 -19.40
C ASP A 44 -16.37 -16.06 -18.73
N GLY A 45 -16.17 -14.92 -18.04
CA GLY A 45 -17.16 -14.37 -17.12
C GLY A 45 -17.95 -13.15 -17.61
N MET A 46 -17.39 -12.30 -18.47
CA MET A 46 -17.93 -10.97 -18.78
C MET A 46 -19.23 -11.02 -19.59
N VAL A 47 -19.26 -11.73 -20.71
CA VAL A 47 -20.47 -11.83 -21.54
C VAL A 47 -21.64 -12.45 -20.78
N PRO A 48 -21.46 -13.55 -20.04
CA PRO A 48 -22.50 -14.07 -19.14
C PRO A 48 -22.98 -13.06 -18.09
N ALA A 49 -22.08 -12.26 -17.52
CA ALA A 49 -22.44 -11.24 -16.54
C ALA A 49 -23.27 -10.11 -17.15
N VAL A 50 -22.89 -9.58 -18.32
CA VAL A 50 -23.66 -8.57 -19.05
C VAL A 50 -25.03 -9.12 -19.45
N ARG A 51 -25.11 -10.33 -19.94
CA ARG A 51 -26.37 -11.03 -20.25
C ARG A 51 -27.30 -11.11 -19.04
N ALA A 52 -26.77 -11.52 -17.90
CA ALA A 52 -27.53 -11.60 -16.65
C ALA A 52 -28.02 -10.21 -16.21
N TYR A 53 -27.20 -9.18 -16.38
CA TYR A 53 -27.56 -7.81 -16.04
C TYR A 53 -28.67 -7.24 -16.92
N LEU A 54 -28.57 -7.36 -18.24
CA LEU A 54 -29.60 -6.91 -19.16
C LEU A 54 -30.94 -7.63 -18.92
N THR A 55 -30.88 -8.93 -18.65
CA THR A 55 -32.05 -9.72 -18.29
C THR A 55 -32.69 -9.20 -17.00
N PHE A 56 -31.86 -8.94 -15.96
CA PHE A 56 -32.31 -8.36 -14.69
C PHE A 56 -32.97 -6.99 -14.89
N LEU A 57 -32.36 -6.08 -15.66
CA LEU A 57 -32.94 -4.76 -15.96
C LEU A 57 -34.33 -4.89 -16.65
N SER A 58 -34.43 -5.82 -17.59
CA SER A 58 -35.70 -6.05 -18.29
C SER A 58 -36.79 -6.66 -17.38
N GLU A 59 -36.42 -7.68 -16.57
CA GLU A 59 -37.39 -8.37 -15.68
C GLU A 59 -37.86 -7.45 -14.54
N THR A 60 -36.98 -6.56 -14.07
CA THR A 60 -37.34 -5.59 -13.02
C THR A 60 -37.99 -4.33 -13.56
N GLY A 61 -38.13 -4.18 -14.91
CA GLY A 61 -38.71 -3.00 -15.55
C GLY A 61 -37.79 -1.76 -15.50
N ARG A 62 -36.48 -1.97 -15.21
CA ARG A 62 -35.48 -0.91 -15.11
C ARG A 62 -34.74 -0.66 -16.43
N LEU A 63 -34.91 -1.50 -17.45
CA LEU A 63 -34.35 -1.23 -18.76
C LEU A 63 -34.98 0.06 -19.33
N GLY A 64 -34.11 1.04 -19.59
CA GLY A 64 -34.54 2.40 -19.99
C GLY A 64 -35.42 2.40 -21.22
N LYS A 65 -36.38 3.33 -21.30
CA LYS A 65 -37.36 3.39 -22.39
C LYS A 65 -36.74 3.63 -23.78
N GLU A 66 -35.51 4.12 -23.81
CA GLU A 66 -34.76 4.38 -25.03
C GLU A 66 -33.89 3.19 -25.43
N SER A 67 -33.79 2.16 -24.59
CA SER A 67 -33.06 0.92 -24.88
C SER A 67 -33.68 0.16 -26.05
N ASP A 68 -32.85 -0.64 -26.71
CA ASP A 68 -33.34 -1.64 -27.65
C ASP A 68 -34.06 -2.77 -26.90
N SER A 69 -34.79 -3.62 -27.61
CA SER A 69 -35.47 -4.72 -26.95
C SER A 69 -34.45 -5.72 -26.34
N LEU A 70 -34.84 -6.38 -25.24
CA LEU A 70 -33.94 -7.38 -24.61
C LEU A 70 -33.52 -8.44 -25.64
N ASP A 71 -34.44 -8.89 -26.50
CA ASP A 71 -34.12 -9.90 -27.52
C ASP A 71 -33.07 -9.38 -28.51
N ASP A 72 -33.13 -8.11 -28.95
CA ASP A 72 -32.13 -7.51 -29.84
C ASP A 72 -30.77 -7.37 -29.16
N LEU A 73 -30.75 -6.99 -27.88
CA LEU A 73 -29.52 -6.87 -27.09
C LEU A 73 -28.84 -8.25 -26.85
N LEU A 74 -29.65 -9.28 -26.58
CA LEU A 74 -29.12 -10.64 -26.38
C LEU A 74 -28.65 -11.26 -27.71
N ASP A 75 -29.34 -11.00 -28.82
CA ASP A 75 -28.93 -11.45 -30.15
C ASP A 75 -27.59 -10.81 -30.55
N GLU A 76 -27.37 -9.52 -30.22
CA GLU A 76 -26.08 -8.87 -30.47
C GLU A 76 -24.97 -9.42 -29.56
N LEU A 77 -25.26 -9.65 -28.26
CA LEU A 77 -24.28 -10.30 -27.37
C LEU A 77 -23.85 -11.68 -27.91
N ASP A 78 -24.80 -12.49 -28.39
CA ASP A 78 -24.49 -13.78 -29.01
C ASP A 78 -23.64 -13.61 -30.29
N ALA A 79 -23.84 -12.53 -31.04
CA ALA A 79 -23.10 -12.25 -32.26
C ALA A 79 -21.65 -11.79 -32.03
N ILE A 80 -21.37 -11.15 -30.89
CA ILE A 80 -20.04 -10.64 -30.58
C ILE A 80 -19.26 -11.50 -29.56
N GLU A 81 -19.85 -12.56 -29.00
CA GLU A 81 -19.25 -13.39 -27.97
C GLU A 81 -17.91 -14.03 -28.43
N ASP A 82 -17.89 -14.59 -29.65
CA ASP A 82 -16.68 -15.17 -30.22
C ASP A 82 -15.60 -14.08 -30.47
N ASP A 83 -16.00 -12.92 -31.01
CA ASP A 83 -15.08 -11.79 -31.27
C ASP A 83 -14.50 -11.21 -29.96
N PHE A 84 -15.28 -11.25 -28.87
CA PHE A 84 -14.83 -10.82 -27.55
C PHE A 84 -13.79 -11.79 -26.96
N VAL A 85 -14.05 -13.10 -27.05
CA VAL A 85 -13.09 -14.11 -26.58
C VAL A 85 -11.79 -14.02 -27.40
N ASP A 86 -11.89 -13.91 -28.73
CA ASP A 86 -10.72 -13.77 -29.61
C ASP A 86 -9.90 -12.51 -29.23
N ALA A 87 -10.55 -11.39 -28.91
CA ALA A 87 -9.87 -10.17 -28.50
C ALA A 87 -9.19 -10.30 -27.11
N MET A 88 -9.76 -11.07 -26.19
CA MET A 88 -9.12 -11.38 -24.91
C MET A 88 -7.92 -12.34 -25.07
N GLU A 89 -8.05 -13.35 -25.96
CA GLU A 89 -6.94 -14.28 -26.27
C GLU A 89 -5.79 -13.54 -26.97
N GLU A 90 -6.06 -12.52 -27.79
CA GLU A 90 -5.04 -11.70 -28.43
C GLU A 90 -4.21 -10.94 -27.38
N VAL A 91 -4.85 -10.32 -26.39
CA VAL A 91 -4.18 -9.64 -25.25
C VAL A 91 -3.39 -10.62 -24.40
N LEU A 92 -3.92 -11.82 -24.13
CA LEU A 92 -3.17 -12.87 -23.42
C LEU A 92 -1.95 -13.33 -24.22
N GLY A 93 -2.08 -13.48 -25.53
CA GLY A 93 -0.97 -13.86 -26.41
C GLY A 93 0.12 -12.76 -26.49
N GLU A 94 -0.25 -11.51 -26.40
CA GLU A 94 0.70 -10.39 -26.34
C GLU A 94 1.43 -10.33 -24.99
N ARG A 95 0.76 -10.63 -23.86
CA ARG A 95 1.39 -10.66 -22.52
C ARG A 95 2.33 -11.85 -22.30
N ASP A 96 2.11 -13.00 -22.96
CA ASP A 96 3.00 -14.20 -22.87
C ASP A 96 4.35 -14.04 -23.63
N TRP A 97 4.52 -12.96 -24.45
CA TRP A 97 5.76 -12.71 -25.19
C TRP A 97 6.76 -11.81 -24.44
N ASP A 98 6.36 -11.19 -23.33
CA ASP A 98 7.23 -10.27 -22.56
C ASP A 98 8.17 -10.97 -21.56
N GLU A 99 8.18 -12.33 -21.49
CA GLU A 99 9.16 -13.08 -20.67
C GLU A 99 10.50 -13.39 -21.38
N ASP A 100 10.68 -13.05 -22.66
CA ASP A 100 11.96 -13.19 -23.36
C ASP A 100 12.56 -11.79 -23.65
N GLU A 101 13.49 -11.36 -22.78
CA GLU A 101 14.32 -10.18 -22.94
C GLU A 101 15.03 -10.17 -24.32
N GLU A 102 14.59 -9.35 -25.26
CA GLU A 102 15.48 -8.73 -26.28
C GLU A 102 14.88 -7.40 -26.74
N ASP A 103 15.70 -6.35 -26.59
CA ASP A 103 15.58 -4.99 -27.07
C ASP A 103 14.51 -4.73 -28.17
N LEU A 104 13.38 -4.14 -27.83
CA LEU A 104 12.48 -3.50 -28.77
C LEU A 104 12.38 -2.00 -28.44
N ASP A 105 12.62 -1.21 -29.47
CA ASP A 105 12.60 0.25 -29.47
C ASP A 105 11.33 0.84 -28.84
N GLU A 106 11.51 1.77 -27.91
CA GLU A 106 10.49 2.47 -27.09
C GLU A 106 9.58 3.45 -27.87
N GLU A 107 9.22 3.19 -29.11
CA GLU A 107 8.54 4.21 -29.94
C GLU A 107 7.09 3.91 -30.37
N GLU A 108 6.39 2.84 -29.94
CA GLU A 108 4.97 2.64 -30.35
C GLU A 108 4.07 2.02 -29.26
N VAL A 109 3.85 2.70 -28.12
CA VAL A 109 2.63 2.51 -27.29
C VAL A 109 1.98 3.87 -27.01
N GLU A 110 1.48 4.50 -28.04
CA GLU A 110 0.56 5.64 -27.89
C GLU A 110 -0.86 5.13 -27.67
N GLY A 111 -1.36 5.17 -26.42
CA GLY A 111 -2.79 5.12 -26.21
C GLY A 111 -3.26 4.68 -24.84
N LEU A 112 -3.35 5.59 -23.89
CA LEU A 112 -4.07 5.51 -22.60
C LEU A 112 -3.43 4.78 -21.40
N GLY A 113 -2.30 4.14 -21.52
CA GLY A 113 -1.41 3.86 -20.39
C GLY A 113 -0.47 5.05 -20.28
N ASP A 114 -0.15 5.44 -19.08
CA ASP A 114 0.82 6.47 -18.71
C ASP A 114 0.28 7.90 -18.67
N PHE A 115 -0.68 8.12 -17.77
CA PHE A 115 -0.81 9.41 -17.14
C PHE A 115 0.36 9.58 -16.17
N GLU A 116 1.56 9.71 -16.69
CA GLU A 116 2.77 10.07 -15.93
C GLU A 116 3.13 11.56 -16.13
N PRO A 117 2.26 12.51 -15.72
CA PRO A 117 2.62 13.92 -15.80
C PRO A 117 3.78 14.29 -14.90
N PHE A 118 4.32 13.34 -14.12
CA PHE A 118 5.29 13.57 -13.06
C PHE A 118 6.48 12.63 -13.07
N ALA A 119 6.67 11.79 -14.09
CA ALA A 119 7.77 10.83 -14.15
C ALA A 119 9.13 11.50 -13.90
N ASP A 120 9.38 12.65 -14.50
CA ASP A 120 10.60 13.43 -14.28
C ASP A 120 10.68 14.00 -12.84
N GLU A 121 9.57 14.38 -12.23
CA GLU A 121 9.50 14.91 -10.86
C GLU A 121 9.66 13.79 -9.83
N LEU A 122 9.15 12.58 -10.14
CA LEU A 122 9.21 11.40 -9.28
C LEU A 122 10.57 10.70 -9.33
N ALA A 123 11.30 10.79 -10.46
CA ALA A 123 12.63 10.19 -10.60
C ALA A 123 13.67 10.70 -9.59
N ASP A 124 13.50 11.93 -9.09
CA ASP A 124 14.40 12.58 -8.12
C ASP A 124 13.77 12.71 -6.72
N LEU A 125 12.76 11.87 -6.39
CA LEU A 125 12.15 11.90 -5.05
C LEU A 125 13.20 11.66 -3.96
N PRO A 126 13.29 12.54 -2.95
CA PRO A 126 14.14 12.28 -1.79
C PRO A 126 13.54 11.15 -0.95
N THR A 127 14.36 10.49 -0.15
CA THR A 127 13.86 9.56 0.87
C THR A 127 12.77 10.22 1.72
N ILE A 128 11.57 9.67 1.69
CA ILE A 128 10.42 10.15 2.45
C ILE A 128 10.47 9.60 3.87
N ARG A 129 10.22 10.47 4.87
CA ARG A 129 10.25 10.09 6.29
C ARG A 129 8.84 10.03 6.85
N LEU A 130 8.37 8.81 7.13
CA LEU A 130 7.05 8.53 7.65
C LEU A 130 7.04 8.58 9.19
N ARG A 131 5.93 9.07 9.76
CA ARG A 131 5.73 9.09 11.21
C ARG A 131 5.13 7.75 11.69
N PRO A 132 5.30 7.40 12.98
CA PRO A 132 4.69 6.19 13.52
C PRO A 132 3.16 6.20 13.43
N ASP A 133 2.55 5.04 13.24
CA ASP A 133 1.10 4.86 13.15
C ASP A 133 0.35 5.50 14.32
N SER A 134 0.90 5.46 15.53
CA SER A 134 0.29 6.08 16.70
C SER A 134 0.17 7.60 16.60
N GLU A 135 1.13 8.28 15.96
CA GLU A 135 1.07 9.73 15.71
C GLU A 135 0.12 10.05 14.56
N LEU A 136 0.13 9.22 13.51
CA LEU A 136 -0.78 9.34 12.37
C LEU A 136 -2.23 9.12 12.82
N ALA A 137 -2.48 8.08 13.61
CA ALA A 137 -3.80 7.79 14.15
C ALA A 137 -4.31 8.89 15.10
N GLU A 138 -3.44 9.49 15.93
CA GLU A 138 -3.83 10.66 16.74
C GLU A 138 -4.28 11.82 15.85
N ALA A 139 -3.57 12.09 14.74
CA ALA A 139 -3.95 13.10 13.78
C ALA A 139 -5.25 12.75 13.06
N ALA A 140 -5.42 11.49 12.62
CA ALA A 140 -6.62 10.99 11.93
C ALA A 140 -7.90 11.09 12.79
N ARG A 141 -7.79 10.81 14.08
CA ARG A 141 -8.91 10.97 15.05
C ARG A 141 -9.44 12.41 15.12
N ALA A 142 -8.60 13.38 14.80
CA ALA A 142 -8.93 14.80 14.86
C ALA A 142 -9.36 15.39 13.50
N VAL A 143 -9.41 14.61 12.43
CA VAL A 143 -9.75 15.07 11.08
C VAL A 143 -11.17 15.64 11.03
N PRO A 144 -11.32 16.95 10.69
CA PRO A 144 -12.60 17.61 10.78
C PRO A 144 -13.69 17.05 9.88
N LEU A 145 -13.34 16.60 8.66
CA LEU A 145 -14.31 16.04 7.71
C LEU A 145 -14.81 14.68 8.20
N ILE A 146 -13.98 13.82 8.76
CA ILE A 146 -14.40 12.53 9.32
C ILE A 146 -15.35 12.74 10.51
N LEU A 147 -15.05 13.70 11.38
CA LEU A 147 -15.93 14.05 12.50
C LEU A 147 -17.30 14.56 12.02
N LYS A 148 -17.32 15.39 10.98
CA LYS A 148 -18.58 15.86 10.36
C LYS A 148 -19.34 14.74 9.67
N ALA A 149 -18.65 13.85 8.95
CA ALA A 149 -19.24 12.68 8.30
C ALA A 149 -19.89 11.74 9.32
N ARG A 150 -19.19 11.46 10.45
CA ARG A 150 -19.75 10.72 11.58
C ARG A 150 -21.01 11.37 12.14
N ASP A 151 -20.95 12.66 12.42
CA ASP A 151 -22.08 13.38 13.02
C ASP A 151 -23.30 13.39 12.07
N LEU A 152 -23.05 13.51 10.75
CA LEU A 152 -24.07 13.37 9.72
C LEU A 152 -24.67 11.95 9.71
N ALA A 153 -23.84 10.91 9.74
CA ALA A 153 -24.28 9.52 9.78
C ALA A 153 -25.12 9.21 11.03
N LEU A 154 -24.72 9.70 12.20
CA LEU A 154 -25.52 9.56 13.43
C LEU A 154 -26.88 10.29 13.33
N TRP A 155 -26.93 11.43 12.63
CA TRP A 155 -28.20 12.13 12.38
C TRP A 155 -29.11 11.36 11.41
N VAL A 156 -28.52 10.72 10.38
CA VAL A 156 -29.27 9.83 9.47
C VAL A 156 -29.99 8.74 10.25
N GLY A 157 -29.32 8.12 11.22
CA GLY A 157 -29.88 7.09 12.07
C GLY A 157 -30.21 5.81 11.31
N THR A 158 -31.14 5.03 11.85
CA THR A 158 -31.56 3.77 11.22
C THR A 158 -32.68 3.97 10.22
N ALA A 159 -32.50 3.46 9.00
CA ALA A 159 -33.55 3.38 7.97
C ALA A 159 -34.15 4.74 7.53
N ARG A 160 -33.28 5.72 7.22
CA ARG A 160 -33.74 6.96 6.60
C ARG A 160 -33.99 6.72 5.11
N LYS A 161 -35.12 7.18 4.64
CA LYS A 161 -35.45 7.12 3.19
C LYS A 161 -34.76 8.25 2.45
N VAL A 162 -33.79 7.90 1.64
CA VAL A 162 -33.06 8.80 0.74
C VAL A 162 -32.70 7.99 -0.51
N GLY A 163 -33.21 8.38 -1.67
CA GLY A 163 -32.94 7.71 -2.94
C GLY A 163 -33.24 8.64 -4.10
N GLU A 164 -33.09 8.18 -5.33
CA GLU A 164 -33.28 8.98 -6.53
C GLU A 164 -34.66 9.70 -6.59
N GLU A 165 -35.74 9.06 -6.08
CA GLU A 165 -37.08 9.61 -6.03
C GLU A 165 -37.46 10.24 -4.68
N THR A 166 -36.65 10.07 -3.63
CA THR A 166 -36.93 10.49 -2.25
C THR A 166 -35.85 11.41 -1.74
N LEU A 167 -35.88 12.66 -2.16
CA LEU A 167 -34.99 13.71 -1.70
C LEU A 167 -35.31 14.13 -0.25
N LEU A 168 -34.29 14.61 0.46
CA LEU A 168 -34.48 15.24 1.75
C LEU A 168 -35.36 16.50 1.61
N SER A 169 -36.29 16.69 2.55
CA SER A 169 -37.05 17.91 2.63
C SER A 169 -36.18 19.11 3.04
N ASP A 170 -36.62 20.34 2.72
CA ASP A 170 -35.94 21.57 3.11
C ASP A 170 -35.59 21.64 4.61
N ASP A 171 -36.47 21.13 5.46
CA ASP A 171 -36.23 21.08 6.91
C ASP A 171 -35.18 20.04 7.31
N GLU A 172 -35.14 18.90 6.63
CA GLU A 172 -34.12 17.87 6.82
C GLU A 172 -32.76 18.35 6.33
N ILE A 173 -32.69 19.02 5.16
CA ILE A 173 -31.45 19.63 4.67
C ILE A 173 -30.89 20.62 5.69
N ARG A 174 -31.72 21.51 6.25
CA ARG A 174 -31.26 22.45 7.29
C ARG A 174 -30.75 21.75 8.54
N GLN A 175 -31.41 20.68 8.96
CA GLN A 175 -30.96 19.89 10.10
C GLN A 175 -29.62 19.20 9.80
N ALA A 176 -29.47 18.59 8.62
CA ALA A 176 -28.23 17.96 8.19
C ALA A 176 -27.06 18.95 8.13
N LEU A 177 -27.26 20.14 7.52
CA LEU A 177 -26.28 21.22 7.47
C LEU A 177 -25.87 21.65 8.89
N ALA A 178 -26.84 21.83 9.78
CA ALA A 178 -26.56 22.26 11.16
C ALA A 178 -25.75 21.21 11.94
N VAL A 179 -26.06 19.93 11.78
CA VAL A 179 -25.35 18.82 12.44
C VAL A 179 -23.94 18.67 11.85
N ALA A 180 -23.79 18.76 10.54
CA ALA A 180 -22.52 18.70 9.84
C ALA A 180 -21.65 19.96 10.05
N GLY A 181 -22.18 21.00 10.68
CA GLY A 181 -21.49 22.28 10.87
C GLY A 181 -21.20 22.99 9.54
N LEU A 182 -22.04 22.75 8.52
CA LEU A 182 -22.00 23.41 7.23
C LEU A 182 -22.79 24.72 7.28
N PRO A 183 -22.39 25.76 6.52
CA PRO A 183 -23.10 27.03 6.50
C PRO A 183 -24.51 26.88 5.90
N GLU A 184 -25.50 27.49 6.52
CA GLU A 184 -26.79 27.65 5.87
C GLU A 184 -26.67 28.67 4.72
N PRO A 185 -27.22 28.38 3.52
CA PRO A 185 -27.29 29.35 2.44
C PRO A 185 -28.17 30.52 2.88
N GLY A 186 -27.70 31.73 2.77
CA GLY A 186 -28.38 32.94 3.26
C GLY A 186 -29.73 33.19 2.58
N GLN A 187 -29.75 34.04 1.53
CA GLN A 187 -30.94 34.29 0.72
C GLN A 187 -31.05 33.40 -0.54
N GLU A 188 -30.11 32.51 -0.74
CA GLU A 188 -30.03 31.61 -1.87
C GLU A 188 -30.88 30.34 -1.64
N PRO A 189 -31.39 29.71 -2.70
CA PRO A 189 -32.14 28.46 -2.57
C PRO A 189 -31.31 27.40 -1.82
N LEU A 190 -31.97 26.60 -0.98
CA LEU A 190 -31.32 25.48 -0.28
C LEU A 190 -30.63 24.50 -1.23
N ALA A 191 -31.08 24.41 -2.46
CA ALA A 191 -30.44 23.62 -3.51
C ALA A 191 -28.96 23.95 -3.73
N GLN A 192 -28.49 25.18 -3.42
CA GLN A 192 -27.08 25.57 -3.55
C GLN A 192 -26.19 25.07 -2.40
N ALA A 193 -26.78 24.67 -1.28
CA ALA A 193 -26.03 24.04 -0.19
C ALA A 193 -26.01 22.51 -0.29
N VAL A 194 -26.78 21.95 -1.21
CA VAL A 194 -26.90 20.50 -1.40
C VAL A 194 -25.59 19.84 -1.83
N PRO A 195 -24.76 20.45 -2.73
CA PRO A 195 -23.50 19.81 -3.12
C PRO A 195 -22.56 19.55 -1.94
N ALA A 196 -22.30 20.55 -1.11
CA ALA A 196 -21.42 20.38 0.05
C ALA A 196 -21.95 19.35 1.06
N LEU A 197 -23.27 19.21 1.19
CA LEU A 197 -23.90 18.17 2.01
C LEU A 197 -23.74 16.80 1.37
N TRP A 198 -23.92 16.69 0.07
CA TRP A 198 -23.78 15.43 -0.66
C TRP A 198 -22.33 14.94 -0.68
N ASN A 199 -21.34 15.81 -0.77
CA ASN A 199 -19.93 15.44 -0.62
C ASN A 199 -19.67 14.79 0.72
N LEU A 200 -20.15 15.44 1.78
CA LEU A 200 -19.98 14.88 3.11
C LEU A 200 -20.78 13.59 3.29
N TRP A 201 -21.91 13.44 2.59
CA TRP A 201 -22.69 12.21 2.57
C TRP A 201 -21.93 11.09 1.87
N ASN A 202 -21.36 11.35 0.70
CA ASN A 202 -20.56 10.39 -0.03
C ASN A 202 -19.36 9.97 0.79
N LEU A 203 -18.64 10.93 1.37
CA LEU A 203 -17.54 10.62 2.30
C LEU A 203 -18.01 9.73 3.46
N ALA A 204 -19.21 9.96 4.02
CA ALA A 204 -19.73 9.11 5.09
C ALA A 204 -20.06 7.69 4.63
N VAL A 205 -20.41 7.50 3.35
CA VAL A 205 -20.58 6.19 2.72
C VAL A 205 -19.24 5.50 2.50
N ASP A 206 -18.25 6.21 1.97
CA ASP A 206 -16.90 5.68 1.70
C ASP A 206 -16.17 5.30 2.99
N LEU A 207 -16.38 6.07 4.07
CA LEU A 207 -15.90 5.73 5.42
C LEU A 207 -16.68 4.56 6.08
N GLU A 208 -17.63 3.97 5.38
CA GLU A 208 -18.54 2.94 5.90
C GLU A 208 -19.39 3.38 7.11
N PHE A 209 -19.49 4.69 7.40
CA PHE A 209 -20.36 5.22 8.46
C PHE A 209 -21.83 5.18 8.06
N LEU A 210 -22.12 5.20 6.76
CA LEU A 210 -23.45 5.01 6.18
C LEU A 210 -23.45 3.79 5.27
N LYS A 211 -24.47 2.95 5.43
CA LYS A 211 -24.67 1.77 4.58
C LYS A 211 -26.01 1.83 3.87
N PRO A 212 -26.05 1.61 2.54
CA PRO A 212 -27.30 1.42 1.81
C PRO A 212 -28.05 0.20 2.36
N ASP A 213 -29.33 0.36 2.67
CA ASP A 213 -30.22 -0.70 3.14
C ASP A 213 -31.43 -0.81 2.19
N GLY A 214 -31.20 -1.37 1.01
CA GLY A 214 -32.16 -1.44 -0.09
C GLY A 214 -32.04 -0.26 -1.06
N GLU A 215 -33.06 -0.06 -1.90
CA GLU A 215 -33.03 0.91 -3.01
C GLU A 215 -33.17 2.37 -2.56
N ASP A 216 -33.95 2.63 -1.52
CA ASP A 216 -34.31 3.98 -1.08
C ASP A 216 -34.05 4.21 0.42
N THR A 217 -33.20 3.43 1.03
CA THR A 217 -32.98 3.51 2.48
C THR A 217 -31.48 3.47 2.77
N VAL A 218 -31.05 4.34 3.67
CA VAL A 218 -29.67 4.39 4.17
C VAL A 218 -29.72 4.30 5.70
N SER A 219 -28.80 3.56 6.27
CA SER A 219 -28.69 3.36 7.72
C SER A 219 -27.29 3.71 8.20
N VAL A 220 -27.20 4.25 9.41
CA VAL A 220 -25.93 4.39 10.11
C VAL A 220 -25.38 3.00 10.44
N ASP A 221 -24.07 2.81 10.26
CA ASP A 221 -23.40 1.61 10.71
C ASP A 221 -23.34 1.53 12.25
N GLU A 222 -23.37 0.33 12.81
CA GLU A 222 -23.42 0.10 14.26
C GLU A 222 -22.17 0.59 15.00
N ASP A 223 -21.00 0.59 14.33
CA ASP A 223 -19.72 0.99 14.89
C ASP A 223 -19.42 2.49 14.76
N THR A 224 -20.20 3.23 13.95
CA THR A 224 -20.00 4.68 13.71
C THR A 224 -19.96 5.51 15.00
N ALA A 225 -20.77 5.14 15.99
CA ALA A 225 -20.83 5.84 17.27
C ALA A 225 -19.57 5.62 18.13
N ALA A 226 -18.78 4.58 17.85
CA ALA A 226 -17.53 4.29 18.54
C ALA A 226 -16.34 5.10 17.99
N TRP A 227 -16.50 5.78 16.83
CA TRP A 227 -15.45 6.66 16.31
C TRP A 227 -15.24 7.88 17.24
N PRO A 228 -13.99 8.26 17.54
CA PRO A 228 -12.73 7.63 17.11
C PRO A 228 -12.42 6.35 17.89
N PHE A 229 -12.00 5.31 17.20
CA PHE A 229 -11.64 4.02 17.77
C PHE A 229 -10.40 4.12 18.67
N GLU A 230 -10.27 3.17 19.63
CA GLU A 230 -9.12 3.10 20.53
C GLU A 230 -7.88 2.51 19.82
N ASN A 231 -8.07 1.54 18.92
CA ASN A 231 -7.00 0.92 18.13
C ASN A 231 -6.51 1.88 17.04
N ASP A 232 -5.20 2.02 16.91
CA ASP A 232 -4.57 2.91 15.93
C ASP A 232 -4.74 2.39 14.50
N GLU A 233 -4.62 1.07 14.29
CA GLU A 233 -4.82 0.40 13.01
C GLU A 233 -6.24 0.65 12.47
N ASP A 234 -7.29 0.37 13.26
CA ASP A 234 -8.69 0.59 12.86
C ASP A 234 -8.97 2.08 12.50
N VAL A 235 -8.26 3.01 13.15
CA VAL A 235 -8.37 4.45 12.87
C VAL A 235 -7.76 4.80 11.52
N LEU A 236 -6.57 4.26 11.24
CA LEU A 236 -5.89 4.49 9.98
C LEU A 236 -6.61 3.83 8.82
N ASP A 237 -7.15 2.62 9.02
CA ASP A 237 -7.97 1.93 8.01
C ASP A 237 -9.16 2.79 7.58
N VAL A 238 -9.92 3.35 8.54
CA VAL A 238 -11.04 4.26 8.21
C VAL A 238 -10.55 5.52 7.51
N TRP A 239 -9.42 6.08 7.92
CA TRP A 239 -8.86 7.24 7.25
C TRP A 239 -8.46 6.90 5.80
N MET A 240 -7.83 5.74 5.56
CA MET A 240 -7.47 5.29 4.22
C MET A 240 -8.69 5.05 3.33
N LEU A 241 -9.78 4.47 3.84
CA LEU A 241 -11.02 4.29 3.06
C LEU A 241 -11.53 5.60 2.45
N GLY A 242 -11.47 6.70 3.18
CA GLY A 242 -11.91 7.99 2.66
C GLY A 242 -10.87 8.75 1.83
N LEU A 243 -9.62 8.24 1.72
CA LEU A 243 -8.56 8.92 1.00
C LEU A 243 -8.89 9.08 -0.49
N HIS A 244 -9.45 8.04 -1.11
CA HIS A 244 -9.85 8.06 -2.52
C HIS A 244 -10.98 9.07 -2.81
N SER A 245 -11.87 9.32 -1.84
CA SER A 245 -12.92 10.34 -1.96
C SER A 245 -12.37 11.77 -1.97
N VAL A 246 -11.13 11.96 -1.51
CA VAL A 246 -10.49 13.29 -1.44
C VAL A 246 -9.85 13.68 -2.76
N ASP A 247 -9.67 12.70 -3.64
CA ASP A 247 -9.09 12.90 -4.97
C ASP A 247 -10.05 13.61 -5.95
N TYR A 248 -11.31 13.75 -5.59
CA TYR A 248 -12.31 14.37 -6.44
C TYR A 248 -12.35 15.89 -6.26
N GLY A 249 -12.45 16.56 -7.42
CA GLY A 249 -12.63 18.00 -7.49
C GLY A 249 -13.99 18.46 -7.02
N ASP A 250 -14.50 19.51 -7.62
CA ASP A 250 -15.78 20.13 -7.25
C ASP A 250 -16.98 19.24 -7.66
N PRO A 251 -17.78 18.74 -6.72
CA PRO A 251 -18.94 17.88 -6.99
C PRO A 251 -20.12 18.64 -7.61
N GLU A 252 -20.03 19.97 -7.77
CA GLU A 252 -21.00 20.72 -8.55
C GLU A 252 -20.81 20.52 -10.06
N LEU A 253 -19.71 19.83 -10.45
CA LEU A 253 -19.47 19.51 -11.85
C LEU A 253 -20.20 18.23 -12.23
N ASP A 254 -21.16 18.39 -13.12
CA ASP A 254 -21.95 17.30 -13.73
C ASP A 254 -21.24 16.76 -14.99
N ASP A 255 -19.90 16.90 -15.04
CA ASP A 255 -19.07 16.56 -16.19
C ASP A 255 -17.93 15.62 -15.75
N ASP A 256 -17.99 14.37 -16.19
CA ASP A 256 -17.04 13.32 -15.82
C ASP A 256 -15.60 13.66 -16.30
N ASP A 257 -15.44 14.32 -17.45
CA ASP A 257 -14.14 14.71 -17.98
C ASP A 257 -13.50 15.82 -17.13
N LEU A 258 -14.32 16.79 -16.68
CA LEU A 258 -13.86 17.87 -15.79
C LEU A 258 -13.51 17.33 -14.40
N THR A 259 -14.27 16.39 -13.88
CA THR A 259 -13.98 15.71 -12.60
C THR A 259 -12.65 14.96 -12.69
N LEU A 260 -12.40 14.24 -13.76
CA LEU A 260 -11.14 13.54 -14.01
C LEU A 260 -9.95 14.51 -14.10
N ALA A 261 -10.11 15.62 -14.82
CA ALA A 261 -9.07 16.64 -14.94
C ALA A 261 -8.74 17.29 -13.57
N LEU A 262 -9.74 17.53 -12.72
CA LEU A 262 -9.54 18.06 -11.37
C LEU A 262 -8.89 17.05 -10.43
N SER A 263 -9.22 15.77 -10.55
CA SER A 263 -8.55 14.68 -9.85
C SER A 263 -7.06 14.65 -10.20
N GLY A 264 -6.72 14.69 -11.49
CA GLY A 264 -5.34 14.80 -11.96
C GLY A 264 -4.60 16.03 -11.40
N LEU A 265 -5.26 17.19 -11.34
CA LEU A 265 -4.67 18.40 -10.75
C LEU A 265 -4.46 18.25 -9.23
N THR A 266 -5.35 17.55 -8.53
CA THR A 266 -5.19 17.26 -7.10
C THR A 266 -3.98 16.35 -6.87
N ARG A 267 -3.84 15.29 -7.67
CA ARG A 267 -2.65 14.41 -7.66
C ARG A 267 -1.38 15.20 -7.92
N ALA A 268 -1.37 16.04 -8.97
CA ALA A 268 -0.27 16.92 -9.29
C ALA A 268 0.16 17.83 -8.12
N LEU A 269 -0.81 18.42 -7.45
CA LEU A 269 -0.57 19.25 -6.28
C LEU A 269 0.11 18.47 -5.15
N LEU A 270 -0.43 17.27 -4.84
CA LEU A 270 0.07 16.43 -3.77
C LEU A 270 1.51 15.96 -4.02
N VAL A 271 1.80 15.51 -5.24
CA VAL A 271 3.16 15.11 -5.66
C VAL A 271 4.15 16.28 -5.56
N ARG A 272 3.79 17.47 -6.06
CA ARG A 272 4.65 18.66 -5.95
C ARG A 272 4.92 19.08 -4.51
N LEU A 273 3.96 18.91 -3.62
CA LEU A 273 4.14 19.16 -2.19
C LEU A 273 5.05 18.10 -1.55
N LEU A 274 4.95 16.84 -1.98
CA LEU A 274 5.80 15.74 -1.52
C LEU A 274 7.26 15.98 -1.93
N VAL A 275 7.51 16.23 -3.22
CA VAL A 275 8.85 16.52 -3.78
C VAL A 275 9.49 17.74 -3.09
N ALA A 276 8.71 18.76 -2.82
CA ALA A 276 9.21 19.96 -2.15
C ALA A 276 9.65 19.69 -0.70
N GLY A 277 9.10 18.68 -0.03
CA GLY A 277 9.41 18.30 1.35
C GLY A 277 9.14 19.39 2.40
N GLY A 278 8.41 20.44 2.05
CA GLY A 278 8.21 21.59 2.92
C GLY A 278 7.07 22.51 2.49
N GLU A 279 7.08 23.74 3.01
CA GLU A 279 6.07 24.73 2.67
C GLU A 279 6.27 25.34 1.28
N ARG A 280 5.19 25.43 0.49
CA ARG A 280 5.14 26.08 -0.81
C ARG A 280 4.22 27.30 -0.80
N PRO A 281 4.54 28.38 -1.52
CA PRO A 281 3.61 29.48 -1.74
C PRO A 281 2.43 29.03 -2.61
N VAL A 282 1.19 29.29 -2.16
CA VAL A 282 -0.03 28.92 -2.91
C VAL A 282 -0.06 29.57 -4.30
N GLY A 283 0.46 30.81 -4.43
CA GLY A 283 0.52 31.51 -5.71
C GLY A 283 1.42 30.83 -6.74
N GLU A 284 2.59 30.31 -6.32
CA GLU A 284 3.52 29.57 -7.20
C GLU A 284 2.89 28.25 -7.65
N LEU A 285 2.29 27.49 -6.71
CA LEU A 285 1.59 26.23 -7.04
C LEU A 285 0.43 26.45 -8.02
N ARG A 286 -0.31 27.56 -7.85
CA ARG A 286 -1.38 27.92 -8.78
C ARG A 286 -0.85 28.12 -10.20
N ASP A 287 0.24 28.87 -10.33
CA ASP A 287 0.82 29.16 -11.63
C ASP A 287 1.37 27.88 -12.28
N GLU A 288 2.04 27.03 -11.52
CA GLU A 288 2.58 25.74 -11.99
C GLU A 288 1.47 24.76 -12.40
N LEU A 289 0.40 24.66 -11.61
CA LEU A 289 -0.73 23.78 -11.93
C LEU A 289 -1.53 24.27 -13.14
N ALA A 290 -1.68 25.60 -13.28
CA ALA A 290 -2.33 26.18 -14.46
C ALA A 290 -1.48 25.96 -15.73
N GLU A 291 -0.15 25.99 -15.64
CA GLU A 291 0.76 25.67 -16.74
C GLU A 291 0.68 24.18 -17.09
N ALA A 292 0.72 23.29 -16.10
CA ALA A 292 0.54 21.86 -16.29
C ALA A 292 -0.82 21.54 -16.94
N ALA A 293 -1.93 22.11 -16.42
CA ALA A 293 -3.24 21.92 -17.01
C ALA A 293 -3.32 22.36 -18.49
N ALA A 294 -2.56 23.39 -18.88
CA ALA A 294 -2.51 23.86 -20.26
C ALA A 294 -1.67 22.97 -21.18
N GLU A 295 -0.74 22.18 -20.64
CA GLU A 295 0.10 21.26 -21.40
C GLU A 295 -0.61 19.91 -21.65
N PHE A 296 -1.53 19.53 -20.77
CA PHE A 296 -2.14 18.19 -20.78
C PHE A 296 -3.17 17.98 -21.89
N ASP A 297 -3.95 18.94 -22.24
CA ASP A 297 -4.81 19.03 -23.43
C ASP A 297 -5.87 20.16 -23.27
N ASP A 298 -6.81 20.18 -24.20
CA ASP A 298 -7.94 21.11 -24.13
C ASP A 298 -8.83 20.93 -22.88
N LEU A 299 -8.87 19.71 -22.26
CA LEU A 299 -9.71 19.37 -21.08
C LEU A 299 -9.17 20.01 -19.79
N GLY A 300 -7.88 19.90 -19.52
CA GLY A 300 -7.27 20.53 -18.34
C GLY A 300 -7.38 22.05 -18.36
N SER A 301 -7.20 22.66 -19.54
CA SER A 301 -7.36 24.09 -19.75
C SER A 301 -8.85 24.53 -19.62
N ALA A 302 -9.79 23.69 -20.07
CA ALA A 302 -11.22 23.92 -19.92
C ALA A 302 -11.65 23.84 -18.45
N ALA A 303 -11.23 22.79 -17.72
CA ALA A 303 -11.51 22.62 -16.31
C ALA A 303 -11.05 23.83 -15.49
N TRP A 304 -9.80 24.29 -15.70
CA TRP A 304 -9.29 25.49 -15.03
C TRP A 304 -10.09 26.74 -15.37
N SER A 305 -10.54 26.87 -16.61
CA SER A 305 -11.29 28.04 -17.09
C SER A 305 -12.76 28.06 -16.64
N GLU A 306 -13.41 26.90 -16.57
CA GLU A 306 -14.83 26.79 -16.19
C GLU A 306 -15.04 26.84 -14.68
N VAL A 307 -14.20 26.16 -13.93
CA VAL A 307 -14.27 26.14 -12.45
C VAL A 307 -13.69 27.41 -11.83
N GLY A 308 -12.98 28.22 -12.63
CA GLY A 308 -12.27 29.38 -12.15
C GLY A 308 -10.93 28.96 -11.55
N ASP A 309 -10.67 29.25 -10.27
CA ASP A 309 -9.46 28.78 -9.55
C ASP A 309 -9.85 27.60 -8.64
N PRO A 310 -9.69 26.34 -9.11
CA PRO A 310 -10.07 25.17 -8.31
C PRO A 310 -9.18 24.97 -7.07
N LEU A 311 -7.98 25.56 -7.05
CA LEU A 311 -7.00 25.33 -6.00
C LEU A 311 -7.54 25.70 -4.60
N ALA A 312 -8.39 26.72 -4.50
CA ALA A 312 -8.94 27.14 -3.21
C ALA A 312 -9.84 26.07 -2.60
N SER A 313 -10.76 25.49 -3.41
CA SER A 313 -11.68 24.42 -2.99
C SER A 313 -10.93 23.12 -2.70
N VAL A 314 -9.97 22.75 -3.55
CA VAL A 314 -9.13 21.58 -3.35
C VAL A 314 -8.33 21.71 -2.03
N LEU A 315 -7.69 22.86 -1.76
CA LEU A 315 -6.96 23.06 -0.51
C LEU A 315 -7.87 23.08 0.72
N GLU A 316 -9.10 23.61 0.61
CA GLU A 316 -10.08 23.58 1.69
C GLU A 316 -10.47 22.13 2.02
N TRP A 317 -10.75 21.31 1.00
CA TRP A 317 -11.09 19.92 1.16
C TRP A 317 -9.92 19.10 1.73
N LEU A 318 -8.73 19.18 1.14
CA LEU A 318 -7.52 18.50 1.61
C LEU A 318 -7.15 18.90 3.04
N SER A 319 -7.32 20.19 3.38
CA SER A 319 -7.09 20.67 4.75
C SER A 319 -8.14 20.14 5.73
N GLY A 320 -9.40 20.07 5.29
CA GLY A 320 -10.49 19.46 6.06
C GLY A 320 -10.28 17.97 6.32
N TYR A 321 -9.66 17.28 5.38
CA TYR A 321 -9.31 15.85 5.48
C TYR A 321 -7.97 15.61 6.21
N GLY A 322 -7.26 16.67 6.58
CA GLY A 322 -6.01 16.57 7.33
C GLY A 322 -4.76 16.31 6.49
N MET A 323 -4.85 16.29 5.15
CA MET A 323 -3.71 16.05 4.28
C MET A 323 -2.75 17.25 4.18
N VAL A 324 -3.27 18.45 4.19
CA VAL A 324 -2.46 19.67 4.09
C VAL A 324 -2.74 20.65 5.24
N THR A 325 -1.76 21.50 5.50
CA THR A 325 -1.93 22.67 6.38
C THR A 325 -1.73 23.93 5.55
N VAL A 326 -2.74 24.81 5.53
CA VAL A 326 -2.68 26.11 4.87
C VAL A 326 -2.45 27.19 5.93
N SER A 327 -1.36 27.95 5.80
CA SER A 327 -0.97 29.04 6.72
C SER A 327 -0.72 30.32 5.94
N GLY A 328 -1.72 31.19 5.87
CA GLY A 328 -1.66 32.42 5.07
C GLY A 328 -1.61 32.10 3.57
N ASP A 329 -0.50 32.44 2.92
CA ASP A 329 -0.24 32.16 1.50
C ASP A 329 0.63 30.92 1.27
N ARG A 330 0.82 30.07 2.27
CA ARG A 330 1.67 28.88 2.19
C ARG A 330 0.89 27.61 2.53
N VAL A 331 1.25 26.52 1.86
CA VAL A 331 0.70 25.19 2.07
C VAL A 331 1.84 24.18 2.19
N ARG A 332 1.60 23.15 2.99
CA ARG A 332 2.49 21.97 3.12
C ARG A 332 1.67 20.73 3.41
N LEU A 333 2.21 19.57 3.08
CA LEU A 333 1.68 18.29 3.57
C LEU A 333 1.79 18.21 5.10
N THR A 334 0.81 17.59 5.72
CA THR A 334 0.93 17.11 7.10
C THR A 334 1.66 15.76 7.09
N PRO A 335 2.10 15.24 8.25
CA PRO A 335 2.58 13.85 8.31
C PRO A 335 1.55 12.83 7.80
N LEU A 336 0.27 13.02 8.14
CA LEU A 336 -0.82 12.18 7.66
C LEU A 336 -1.01 12.31 6.13
N GLY A 337 -0.92 13.54 5.61
CA GLY A 337 -0.96 13.77 4.16
C GLY A 337 0.24 13.19 3.42
N THR A 338 1.43 13.16 4.04
CA THR A 338 2.61 12.50 3.46
C THR A 338 2.37 11.00 3.31
N GLU A 339 1.85 10.35 4.37
CA GLU A 339 1.45 8.94 4.35
C GLU A 339 0.44 8.67 3.25
N GLY A 340 -0.62 9.49 3.16
CA GLY A 340 -1.64 9.34 2.13
C GLY A 340 -1.11 9.47 0.70
N VAL A 341 -0.18 10.40 0.45
CA VAL A 341 0.42 10.53 -0.89
C VAL A 341 1.29 9.33 -1.24
N VAL A 342 2.06 8.81 -0.27
CA VAL A 342 2.86 7.58 -0.47
C VAL A 342 1.95 6.40 -0.81
N HIS A 343 0.84 6.24 -0.10
CA HIS A 343 -0.15 5.20 -0.38
C HIS A 343 -0.78 5.35 -1.77
N LEU A 344 -1.18 6.57 -2.15
CA LEU A 344 -1.73 6.83 -3.48
C LEU A 344 -0.73 6.55 -4.62
N LEU A 345 0.57 6.75 -4.38
CA LEU A 345 1.61 6.41 -5.36
C LEU A 345 1.85 4.90 -5.44
N ASP A 346 1.77 4.20 -4.31
CA ASP A 346 1.86 2.73 -4.27
C ASP A 346 0.68 2.08 -5.01
N ASP A 347 -0.54 2.62 -4.87
CA ASP A 347 -1.73 2.17 -5.64
C ASP A 347 -1.58 2.38 -7.16
N ASP A 348 -0.76 3.35 -7.57
CA ASP A 348 -0.42 3.63 -8.96
C ASP A 348 0.86 2.87 -9.42
N ASP A 349 1.31 1.86 -8.66
CA ASP A 349 2.54 1.07 -8.89
C ASP A 349 3.83 1.93 -8.94
N ILE A 350 3.82 3.10 -8.30
CA ILE A 350 4.98 4.00 -8.23
C ILE A 350 5.73 3.76 -6.92
N GLU A 351 6.88 3.12 -7.01
CA GLU A 351 7.73 2.81 -5.85
C GLU A 351 8.40 4.06 -5.27
N VAL A 352 8.20 4.31 -3.98
CA VAL A 352 8.77 5.44 -3.24
C VAL A 352 9.69 4.96 -2.14
N ASP A 353 10.92 5.53 -2.05
CA ASP A 353 11.82 5.24 -0.92
C ASP A 353 11.27 5.88 0.38
N ALA A 354 10.33 5.18 1.00
CA ALA A 354 9.71 5.56 2.26
C ALA A 354 10.36 4.85 3.44
N ARG A 355 10.82 5.63 4.44
CA ARG A 355 11.53 5.10 5.62
C ARG A 355 10.97 5.73 6.90
N PRO A 356 11.00 5.03 8.04
CA PRO A 356 10.62 5.62 9.31
C PRO A 356 11.41 6.89 9.64
N ALA A 357 10.78 7.86 10.29
CA ALA A 357 11.47 9.08 10.75
C ALA A 357 12.54 8.71 11.79
N ILE A 358 13.75 9.27 11.65
CA ILE A 358 14.93 8.86 12.44
C ILE A 358 14.71 8.95 13.95
N ASP A 359 13.95 9.95 14.41
CA ASP A 359 13.64 10.15 15.83
C ASP A 359 12.60 9.17 16.38
N ALA A 360 11.79 8.60 15.52
CA ALA A 360 10.78 7.59 15.84
C ALA A 360 11.24 6.14 15.53
N MET A 361 12.23 5.98 14.67
CA MET A 361 12.77 4.69 14.24
C MET A 361 13.22 3.85 15.43
N THR A 362 12.66 2.66 15.59
CA THR A 362 13.09 1.69 16.59
C THR A 362 14.40 1.00 16.19
N ALA A 363 15.01 0.26 17.10
CA ALA A 363 16.17 -0.56 16.77
C ALA A 363 15.82 -1.67 15.76
N LEU A 364 14.62 -2.24 15.84
CA LEU A 364 14.15 -3.26 14.89
C LEU A 364 13.97 -2.66 13.49
N ASP A 365 13.32 -1.50 13.36
CA ASP A 365 13.15 -0.82 12.09
C ASP A 365 14.51 -0.55 11.41
N LEU A 366 15.50 -0.07 12.19
CA LEU A 366 16.85 0.16 11.68
C LEU A 366 17.51 -1.14 11.20
N LEU A 367 17.38 -2.24 11.95
CA LEU A 367 17.98 -3.51 11.59
C LEU A 367 17.33 -4.10 10.33
N SER A 368 16.01 -4.05 10.23
CA SER A 368 15.27 -4.49 9.04
C SER A 368 15.65 -3.66 7.82
N LEU A 369 15.58 -2.34 7.94
CA LEU A 369 15.95 -1.41 6.87
C LEU A 369 17.42 -1.61 6.41
N SER A 370 18.35 -1.82 7.35
CA SER A 370 19.76 -2.04 7.02
C SER A 370 20.03 -3.36 6.27
N ALA A 371 19.08 -4.31 6.30
CA ALA A 371 19.18 -5.56 5.56
C ALA A 371 18.91 -5.36 4.06
N ASP A 372 18.05 -4.38 3.71
CA ASP A 372 17.57 -4.14 2.35
C ASP A 372 18.37 -3.03 1.63
N LEU A 373 19.05 -2.16 2.39
CA LEU A 373 19.79 -1.03 1.83
C LEU A 373 21.22 -1.40 1.39
N PRO A 374 21.76 -0.68 0.38
CA PRO A 374 23.20 -0.68 0.11
C PRO A 374 24.02 -0.28 1.34
N GLU A 375 25.23 -0.85 1.51
CA GLU A 375 26.08 -0.65 2.68
C GLU A 375 26.30 0.83 3.05
N GLU A 376 26.54 1.71 2.05
CA GLU A 376 26.76 3.14 2.27
C GLU A 376 25.51 3.85 2.84
N GLU A 377 24.33 3.46 2.39
CA GLU A 377 23.06 4.02 2.87
C GLU A 377 22.73 3.47 4.26
N ALA A 378 22.88 2.18 4.49
CA ALA A 378 22.71 1.56 5.81
C ALA A 378 23.62 2.20 6.87
N ASP A 379 24.89 2.48 6.53
CA ASP A 379 25.83 3.19 7.39
C ASP A 379 25.35 4.64 7.67
N ALA A 380 24.79 5.33 6.69
CA ALA A 380 24.27 6.67 6.85
C ALA A 380 23.03 6.69 7.78
N GLU A 381 22.10 5.73 7.63
CA GLU A 381 20.94 5.56 8.51
C GLU A 381 21.38 5.26 9.95
N PHE A 382 22.27 4.31 10.14
CA PHE A 382 22.84 4.00 11.45
C PHE A 382 23.51 5.22 12.09
N ALA A 383 24.33 5.95 11.33
CA ALA A 383 24.98 7.15 11.83
C ALA A 383 23.97 8.28 12.20
N ALA A 384 22.86 8.40 11.45
CA ALA A 384 21.81 9.36 11.75
C ALA A 384 21.04 8.93 13.02
N TRP A 385 20.69 7.66 13.14
CA TRP A 385 20.02 7.09 14.31
C TRP A 385 20.85 7.20 15.59
N MET A 386 22.16 6.94 15.51
CA MET A 386 23.11 7.06 16.61
C MET A 386 23.30 8.51 17.11
N LYS A 387 23.11 9.54 16.26
CA LYS A 387 23.22 10.96 16.72
C LYS A 387 22.17 11.33 17.75
N LEU A 388 21.06 10.62 17.80
CA LEU A 388 19.93 10.88 18.70
C LEU A 388 19.98 10.04 19.98
N ARG A 389 20.96 9.12 20.12
CA ARG A 389 21.01 8.15 21.21
C ARG A 389 22.36 8.13 21.92
N ASP A 390 22.34 7.77 23.19
CA ASP A 390 23.58 7.41 23.90
C ASP A 390 24.10 6.05 23.37
N PRO A 391 25.39 5.94 23.02
CA PRO A 391 25.93 4.71 22.40
C PRO A 391 25.77 3.44 23.24
N ALA A 392 25.81 3.52 24.58
CA ALA A 392 25.61 2.35 25.42
C ALA A 392 24.12 1.93 25.43
N THR A 393 23.20 2.88 25.46
CA THR A 393 21.77 2.64 25.33
C THR A 393 21.44 2.06 23.97
N ALA A 394 21.96 2.65 22.89
CA ALA A 394 21.78 2.16 21.53
C ALA A 394 22.25 0.70 21.34
N ALA A 395 23.39 0.33 21.93
CA ALA A 395 23.86 -1.04 21.92
C ALA A 395 22.87 -2.00 22.60
N GLY A 396 22.28 -1.59 23.72
CA GLY A 396 21.26 -2.35 24.42
C GLY A 396 19.98 -2.52 23.60
N GLU A 397 19.49 -1.44 22.98
CA GLU A 397 18.29 -1.45 22.13
C GLU A 397 18.46 -2.39 20.93
N LEU A 398 19.61 -2.32 20.22
CA LEU A 398 19.91 -3.18 19.08
C LEU A 398 19.98 -4.66 19.47
N LEU A 399 20.65 -5.00 20.58
CA LEU A 399 20.72 -6.40 21.03
C LEU A 399 19.38 -6.89 21.58
N ALA A 400 18.58 -6.03 22.21
CA ALA A 400 17.25 -6.39 22.67
C ALA A 400 16.32 -6.72 21.49
N ALA A 401 16.36 -5.90 20.42
CA ALA A 401 15.61 -6.18 19.20
C ALA A 401 16.03 -7.49 18.53
N ALA A 402 17.32 -7.81 18.55
CA ALA A 402 17.85 -9.07 17.99
C ALA A 402 17.65 -10.29 18.91
N ALA A 403 17.24 -10.09 20.15
CA ALA A 403 16.91 -11.15 21.11
C ALA A 403 15.45 -11.60 21.01
N ASP A 404 14.61 -10.85 20.31
CA ASP A 404 13.20 -11.18 20.14
C ASP A 404 13.03 -12.58 19.52
N ASP A 405 11.99 -13.31 19.94
CA ASP A 405 11.74 -14.67 19.45
C ASP A 405 11.44 -14.69 17.93
N GLU A 406 10.96 -13.58 17.38
CA GLU A 406 10.69 -13.40 15.96
C GLU A 406 11.90 -12.94 15.15
N ALA A 407 13.00 -12.52 15.82
CA ALA A 407 14.20 -12.07 15.15
C ALA A 407 14.89 -13.23 14.40
N ASP A 408 15.08 -13.04 13.11
CA ASP A 408 15.76 -14.01 12.26
C ASP A 408 17.31 -13.95 12.39
N ALA A 409 18.00 -14.80 11.63
CA ALA A 409 19.45 -14.85 11.61
C ALA A 409 20.09 -13.55 11.08
N LEU A 410 19.44 -12.89 10.11
CA LEU A 410 19.93 -11.67 9.48
C LEU A 410 19.90 -10.51 10.48
N ILE A 411 18.79 -10.33 11.19
CA ILE A 411 18.65 -9.32 12.26
C ILE A 411 19.72 -9.52 13.34
N ARG A 412 20.00 -10.77 13.76
CA ARG A 412 21.07 -11.05 14.74
C ARG A 412 22.45 -10.68 14.24
N VAL A 413 22.76 -11.02 12.99
CA VAL A 413 24.07 -10.70 12.37
C VAL A 413 24.23 -9.19 12.21
N GLN A 414 23.19 -8.49 11.72
CA GLN A 414 23.18 -7.04 11.59
C GLN A 414 23.39 -6.34 12.93
N ALA A 415 22.63 -6.71 13.96
CA ALA A 415 22.79 -6.17 15.30
C ALA A 415 24.20 -6.40 15.84
N ALA A 416 24.74 -7.62 15.68
CA ALA A 416 26.09 -7.94 16.13
C ALA A 416 27.15 -7.12 15.40
N SER A 417 26.99 -6.88 14.11
CA SER A 417 27.88 -6.03 13.31
C SER A 417 27.87 -4.58 13.79
N LEU A 418 26.66 -3.99 13.89
CA LEU A 418 26.50 -2.60 14.30
C LEU A 418 27.00 -2.37 15.73
N VAL A 419 26.62 -3.21 16.69
CA VAL A 419 27.05 -3.12 18.08
C VAL A 419 28.56 -3.41 18.22
N GLY A 420 29.08 -4.34 17.42
CA GLY A 420 30.54 -4.61 17.35
C GLY A 420 31.34 -3.38 16.94
N SER A 421 30.81 -2.54 16.01
CA SER A 421 31.46 -1.31 15.57
C SER A 421 31.55 -0.23 16.66
N LEU A 422 30.72 -0.28 17.70
CA LEU A 422 30.74 0.64 18.83
C LEU A 422 31.91 0.37 19.78
N GLY A 423 32.52 -0.80 19.71
CA GLY A 423 33.71 -1.17 20.48
C GLY A 423 33.47 -1.24 22.00
N PRO A 424 34.40 -0.72 22.85
CA PRO A 424 34.30 -0.92 24.30
C PRO A 424 33.09 -0.34 24.99
N VAL A 425 32.41 0.64 24.41
CA VAL A 425 31.17 1.23 25.00
C VAL A 425 30.02 0.22 25.03
N ALA A 426 30.02 -0.76 24.14
CA ALA A 426 29.00 -1.81 24.05
C ALA A 426 29.24 -2.99 25.03
N VAL A 427 30.37 -3.02 25.77
CA VAL A 427 30.70 -4.12 26.70
C VAL A 427 29.56 -4.46 27.67
N PRO A 428 28.89 -3.49 28.33
CA PRO A 428 27.78 -3.82 29.22
C PRO A 428 26.64 -4.55 28.51
N ALA A 429 26.24 -4.08 27.31
CA ALA A 429 25.17 -4.70 26.52
C ALA A 429 25.57 -6.13 26.08
N TRP A 430 26.82 -6.36 25.67
CA TRP A 430 27.33 -7.71 25.37
C TRP A 430 27.33 -8.62 26.59
N GLN A 431 27.61 -8.09 27.80
CA GLN A 431 27.55 -8.88 29.02
C GLN A 431 26.14 -9.33 29.37
N GLU A 432 25.14 -8.46 29.16
CA GLU A 432 23.70 -8.79 29.31
C GLU A 432 23.27 -9.83 28.28
N ALA A 433 23.70 -9.69 27.02
CA ALA A 433 23.37 -10.61 25.94
C ALA A 433 23.93 -12.03 26.11
N LEU A 434 24.86 -12.26 27.06
CA LEU A 434 25.32 -13.62 27.40
C LEU A 434 24.21 -14.52 27.98
N ASP A 435 23.18 -13.93 28.57
CA ASP A 435 22.06 -14.66 29.17
C ASP A 435 21.01 -15.06 28.10
N GLU A 436 21.07 -14.44 26.91
CA GLU A 436 20.17 -14.73 25.78
C GLU A 436 20.77 -15.84 24.89
N PRO A 437 20.11 -17.00 24.78
CA PRO A 437 20.65 -18.16 24.06
C PRO A 437 21.00 -17.87 22.59
N SER A 438 20.20 -17.06 21.89
CA SER A 438 20.37 -16.66 20.49
C SER A 438 21.53 -15.69 20.29
N LEU A 439 21.80 -14.81 21.26
CA LEU A 439 22.85 -13.78 21.20
C LEU A 439 24.14 -14.18 21.92
N ARG A 440 24.10 -15.15 22.84
CA ARG A 440 25.26 -15.62 23.57
C ARG A 440 26.49 -15.92 22.68
N PRO A 441 26.34 -16.56 21.50
CA PRO A 441 27.46 -16.84 20.60
C PRO A 441 28.17 -15.57 20.11
N TYR A 442 27.41 -14.56 19.77
CA TYR A 442 27.92 -13.25 19.38
C TYR A 442 28.58 -12.53 20.54
N ALA A 443 27.90 -12.48 21.70
CA ALA A 443 28.37 -11.82 22.89
C ALA A 443 29.70 -12.41 23.37
N ALA A 444 29.83 -13.74 23.48
CA ALA A 444 31.05 -14.40 23.88
C ALA A 444 32.22 -14.10 22.91
N THR A 445 31.91 -14.08 21.60
CA THR A 445 32.92 -13.79 20.56
C THR A 445 33.41 -12.34 20.64
N HIS A 446 32.50 -11.35 20.75
CA HIS A 446 32.88 -9.94 20.83
C HIS A 446 33.57 -9.59 22.13
N LEU A 447 33.14 -10.14 23.29
CA LEU A 447 33.80 -9.91 24.57
C LEU A 447 35.24 -10.50 24.58
N ALA A 448 35.43 -11.66 23.94
CA ALA A 448 36.77 -12.24 23.78
C ALA A 448 37.65 -11.39 22.86
N GLN A 449 37.14 -10.85 21.76
CA GLN A 449 37.84 -9.94 20.85
C GLN A 449 38.27 -8.63 21.53
N LEU A 450 37.48 -8.15 22.50
CA LEU A 450 37.78 -6.94 23.27
C LEU A 450 38.66 -7.22 24.50
N ASP A 451 39.15 -8.45 24.70
CA ASP A 451 39.94 -8.86 25.85
C ASP A 451 39.30 -8.51 27.21
N VAL A 452 37.97 -8.64 27.33
CA VAL A 452 37.24 -8.28 28.55
C VAL A 452 37.56 -9.29 29.66
N GLU A 453 38.14 -8.80 30.78
CA GLU A 453 38.52 -9.64 31.93
C GLU A 453 37.31 -10.37 32.52
N GLY A 454 37.36 -11.69 32.62
CA GLY A 454 36.29 -12.52 33.18
C GLY A 454 35.18 -12.88 32.19
N ALA A 455 35.26 -12.45 30.93
CA ALA A 455 34.34 -12.90 29.90
C ALA A 455 34.50 -14.41 29.62
N PRO A 456 33.39 -15.11 29.32
CA PRO A 456 33.49 -16.52 28.95
C PRO A 456 34.17 -16.68 27.58
N GLU A 457 35.04 -17.67 27.47
CA GLU A 457 35.60 -18.06 26.16
C GLU A 457 34.49 -18.62 25.25
N PRO A 458 34.46 -18.26 23.94
CA PRO A 458 33.52 -18.85 22.99
C PRO A 458 33.70 -20.38 22.94
N THR A 459 32.60 -21.09 23.06
CA THR A 459 32.60 -22.55 22.98
C THR A 459 32.48 -23.02 21.53
N GLN A 460 32.75 -24.31 21.28
CA GLN A 460 32.52 -24.92 19.99
C GLN A 460 31.03 -24.84 19.59
N SER A 461 30.11 -24.90 20.54
CA SER A 461 28.67 -24.73 20.29
C SER A 461 28.36 -23.33 19.82
N ASP A 462 28.99 -22.30 20.40
CA ASP A 462 28.80 -20.91 19.99
C ASP A 462 29.30 -20.70 18.54
N THR A 463 30.46 -21.25 18.18
CA THR A 463 30.97 -21.21 16.80
C THR A 463 30.01 -21.91 15.81
N HIS A 464 29.45 -23.05 16.21
CA HIS A 464 28.51 -23.77 15.36
C HIS A 464 27.19 -23.02 15.20
N TRP A 465 26.74 -22.28 16.20
CA TRP A 465 25.54 -21.42 16.09
C TRP A 465 25.76 -20.33 15.04
N LEU A 466 26.89 -19.62 15.12
CA LEU A 466 27.21 -18.58 14.13
C LEU A 466 27.30 -19.13 12.71
N ILE A 467 27.79 -20.34 12.51
CA ILE A 467 27.78 -21.03 11.21
C ILE A 467 26.35 -21.31 10.76
N LEU A 468 25.45 -21.72 11.66
CA LEU A 468 24.05 -21.99 11.33
C LEU A 468 23.31 -20.72 10.96
N ASP A 469 23.51 -19.60 11.67
CA ASP A 469 22.94 -18.31 11.29
C ASP A 469 23.40 -17.89 9.87
N MET A 470 24.71 -18.00 9.58
CA MET A 470 25.24 -17.69 8.23
C MET A 470 24.63 -18.60 7.14
N TRP A 471 24.43 -19.87 7.44
CA TRP A 471 23.79 -20.80 6.51
C TRP A 471 22.30 -20.51 6.34
N THR A 472 21.61 -20.06 7.38
CA THR A 472 20.20 -19.63 7.32
C THR A 472 20.06 -18.45 6.37
N ILE A 473 20.91 -17.43 6.50
CA ILE A 473 20.92 -16.27 5.60
C ILE A 473 21.20 -16.71 4.16
N SER A 474 22.27 -17.53 3.95
CA SER A 474 22.62 -18.00 2.61
C SER A 474 21.54 -18.86 1.96
N ALA A 475 20.78 -19.62 2.75
CA ALA A 475 19.67 -20.42 2.26
C ALA A 475 18.47 -19.54 1.81
N GLY A 476 18.26 -18.41 2.48
CA GLY A 476 17.27 -17.41 2.08
C GLY A 476 17.58 -16.70 0.76
N LEU A 477 18.89 -16.57 0.42
CA LEU A 477 19.33 -15.98 -0.85
C LEU A 477 19.22 -16.94 -2.04
N GLY A 478 19.04 -18.23 -1.80
CA GLY A 478 18.85 -19.24 -2.83
C GLY A 478 19.83 -20.41 -2.75
N THR A 479 19.52 -21.45 -3.54
CA THR A 479 20.32 -22.71 -3.53
C THR A 479 21.77 -22.51 -3.97
N PRO A 480 22.12 -21.72 -4.99
CA PRO A 480 23.52 -21.49 -5.39
C PRO A 480 24.34 -20.87 -4.27
N GLU A 481 23.84 -19.82 -3.63
CA GLU A 481 24.47 -19.07 -2.53
C GLU A 481 24.66 -19.97 -1.33
N PHE A 482 23.65 -20.75 -0.99
CA PHE A 482 23.71 -21.72 0.09
C PHE A 482 24.81 -22.77 -0.15
N VAL A 483 24.85 -23.38 -1.34
CA VAL A 483 25.89 -24.37 -1.68
C VAL A 483 27.28 -23.72 -1.68
N SER A 484 27.42 -22.48 -2.11
CA SER A 484 28.67 -21.72 -2.04
C SER A 484 29.13 -21.56 -0.60
N SER A 485 28.25 -21.12 0.31
CA SER A 485 28.57 -20.92 1.73
C SER A 485 29.00 -22.23 2.43
N LEU A 486 28.45 -23.36 2.00
CA LEU A 486 28.90 -24.67 2.48
C LEU A 486 30.33 -25.00 2.03
N HIS A 487 30.73 -24.62 0.81
CA HIS A 487 32.09 -24.81 0.30
C HIS A 487 33.14 -23.95 1.04
N ASP A 488 32.76 -22.77 1.56
CA ASP A 488 33.63 -21.88 2.31
C ASP A 488 34.09 -22.49 3.64
N ILE A 489 33.31 -23.41 4.21
CA ILE A 489 33.72 -24.18 5.41
C ILE A 489 34.91 -25.08 5.11
N GLY A 490 35.06 -25.55 3.88
CA GLY A 490 36.15 -26.39 3.45
C GLY A 490 35.74 -27.61 2.64
N PRO A 491 36.68 -28.51 2.34
CA PRO A 491 36.44 -29.68 1.53
C PRO A 491 35.43 -30.65 2.17
N ALA A 492 34.77 -31.48 1.37
CA ALA A 492 33.72 -32.42 1.78
C ALA A 492 34.01 -33.25 3.06
N PRO A 493 35.26 -33.71 3.35
CA PRO A 493 35.54 -34.39 4.61
C PRO A 493 35.41 -33.48 5.85
N VAL A 494 35.79 -32.18 5.72
CA VAL A 494 35.67 -31.21 6.82
C VAL A 494 34.21 -30.91 7.10
N LEU A 495 33.46 -30.59 6.06
CA LEU A 495 32.02 -30.36 6.17
C LEU A 495 31.30 -31.60 6.73
N SER A 496 31.62 -32.81 6.25
CA SER A 496 31.01 -34.04 6.77
C SER A 496 31.29 -34.22 8.27
N SER A 497 32.50 -33.86 8.74
CA SER A 497 32.85 -33.93 10.16
C SER A 497 32.10 -32.89 11.01
N LEU A 498 31.88 -31.70 10.47
CA LEU A 498 31.07 -30.67 11.11
C LEU A 498 29.60 -31.14 11.24
N LEU A 499 29.02 -31.73 10.18
CA LEU A 499 27.65 -32.24 10.20
C LEU A 499 27.45 -33.36 11.26
N GLU A 500 28.48 -34.09 11.66
CA GLU A 500 28.39 -35.09 12.72
C GLU A 500 28.12 -34.50 14.11
N VAL A 501 28.40 -33.21 14.32
CA VAL A 501 28.30 -32.55 15.62
C VAL A 501 27.31 -31.39 15.65
N ILE A 502 27.09 -30.67 14.53
CA ILE A 502 26.32 -29.45 14.46
C ILE A 502 24.82 -29.66 14.80
N TRP A 503 24.28 -30.85 14.55
CA TRP A 503 22.90 -31.24 14.88
C TRP A 503 22.56 -31.16 16.39
N LYS A 504 23.61 -31.02 17.25
CA LYS A 504 23.45 -30.91 18.71
C LYS A 504 23.15 -29.48 19.17
N VAL A 505 23.45 -28.50 18.32
CA VAL A 505 23.22 -27.07 18.60
C VAL A 505 21.72 -26.83 18.70
N PRO A 506 21.25 -26.15 19.74
CA PRO A 506 19.82 -25.84 19.89
C PRO A 506 19.39 -24.65 19.01
N HIS A 507 19.73 -24.69 17.73
CA HIS A 507 19.40 -23.66 16.76
C HIS A 507 18.04 -23.94 16.13
N PRO A 508 17.15 -22.92 15.96
CA PRO A 508 15.80 -23.13 15.44
C PRO A 508 15.79 -23.80 14.06
N HIS A 509 16.65 -23.39 13.15
CA HIS A 509 16.67 -23.88 11.76
C HIS A 509 17.62 -25.05 11.50
N VAL A 510 18.17 -25.71 12.52
CA VAL A 510 19.14 -26.78 12.31
C VAL A 510 18.59 -27.96 11.50
N GLU A 511 17.33 -28.31 11.68
CA GLU A 511 16.71 -29.43 10.96
C GLU A 511 16.48 -29.07 9.50
N GLU A 512 15.94 -27.90 9.21
CA GLU A 512 15.69 -27.35 7.86
C GLU A 512 16.99 -27.26 7.06
N LEU A 513 18.04 -26.69 7.67
CA LEU A 513 19.36 -26.59 7.03
C LEU A 513 19.97 -27.96 6.71
N LEU A 514 19.86 -28.92 7.63
CA LEU A 514 20.36 -30.29 7.38
C LEU A 514 19.56 -30.98 6.26
N GLU A 515 18.28 -30.71 6.14
CA GLU A 515 17.43 -31.20 5.06
C GLU A 515 17.86 -30.57 3.73
N ALA A 516 17.97 -29.24 3.67
CA ALA A 516 18.42 -28.49 2.51
C ALA A 516 19.81 -28.95 2.02
N ILE A 517 20.79 -29.18 2.93
CA ILE A 517 22.10 -29.75 2.58
C ILE A 517 21.94 -31.16 1.97
N SER A 518 21.04 -31.97 2.52
CA SER A 518 20.83 -33.34 2.05
C SER A 518 20.22 -33.42 0.65
N GLU A 519 19.54 -32.37 0.21
CA GLU A 519 18.86 -32.26 -1.07
C GLU A 519 19.71 -31.56 -2.13
N SER A 520 20.41 -30.49 -1.76
CA SER A 520 21.08 -29.61 -2.72
C SER A 520 22.58 -29.86 -2.92
N HIS A 521 23.29 -30.48 -1.93
CA HIS A 521 24.74 -30.58 -2.00
C HIS A 521 25.21 -31.61 -3.05
N PRO A 522 26.19 -31.27 -3.94
CA PRO A 522 26.61 -32.16 -5.03
C PRO A 522 27.42 -33.40 -4.56
N ASP A 523 28.11 -33.33 -3.41
CA ASP A 523 28.92 -34.41 -2.90
C ASP A 523 28.11 -35.44 -2.10
N LYS A 524 28.09 -36.69 -2.56
CA LYS A 524 27.35 -37.80 -1.94
C LYS A 524 27.78 -38.11 -0.50
N GLN A 525 29.04 -37.79 -0.12
CA GLN A 525 29.54 -38.01 1.25
C GLN A 525 28.88 -37.00 2.19
N VAL A 526 28.79 -35.74 1.78
CA VAL A 526 28.13 -34.67 2.52
C VAL A 526 26.62 -34.95 2.65
N VAL A 527 25.95 -35.29 1.55
CA VAL A 527 24.52 -35.68 1.54
C VAL A 527 24.26 -36.81 2.56
N LYS A 528 25.14 -37.84 2.60
CA LYS A 528 24.99 -38.94 3.55
C LYS A 528 25.20 -38.51 5.00
N ALA A 529 26.15 -37.59 5.24
CA ALA A 529 26.41 -37.05 6.58
C ALA A 529 25.21 -36.18 7.04
N ALA A 530 24.67 -35.30 6.16
CA ALA A 530 23.51 -34.47 6.43
C ALA A 530 22.27 -35.30 6.79
N LYS A 531 21.92 -36.34 6.00
CA LYS A 531 20.82 -37.25 6.30
C LYS A 531 20.92 -37.95 7.65
N ARG A 532 22.15 -38.33 8.04
CA ARG A 532 22.38 -38.94 9.35
C ARG A 532 22.23 -37.92 10.48
N ALA A 533 22.74 -36.69 10.29
CA ALA A 533 22.62 -35.60 11.23
C ALA A 533 21.13 -35.21 11.43
N LEU A 534 20.39 -35.07 10.35
CA LEU A 534 18.96 -34.77 10.36
C LEU A 534 18.16 -35.84 11.13
N PHE A 535 18.43 -37.13 10.86
CA PHE A 535 17.78 -38.20 11.60
C PHE A 535 18.04 -38.11 13.13
N LYS A 536 19.28 -37.76 13.52
CA LYS A 536 19.66 -37.58 14.94
C LYS A 536 18.96 -36.36 15.56
N ALA A 537 18.86 -35.23 14.83
CA ALA A 537 18.19 -34.02 15.28
C ALA A 537 16.70 -34.30 15.56
N ARG A 538 16.00 -34.87 14.59
CA ARG A 538 14.58 -35.26 14.71
C ARG A 538 14.32 -36.29 15.82
N SER A 539 15.25 -37.22 16.02
CA SER A 539 15.15 -38.22 17.11
C SER A 539 15.32 -37.62 18.50
N LYS A 540 16.07 -36.50 18.62
CA LYS A 540 16.28 -35.79 19.88
C LYS A 540 15.05 -34.92 20.24
N ALA A 541 14.38 -34.37 19.23
CA ALA A 541 13.18 -33.54 19.39
C ALA A 541 11.93 -34.33 19.82
N THR A 542 11.89 -35.67 19.60
CA THR A 542 10.76 -36.50 20.04
C THR A 542 10.92 -36.86 21.52
N PRO A 543 10.15 -36.25 22.45
CA PRO A 543 10.22 -36.66 23.86
C PRO A 543 9.76 -38.11 23.95
N THR A 544 10.56 -38.96 24.59
CA THR A 544 10.16 -40.31 25.03
C THR A 544 8.99 -40.17 25.99
N SER A 545 7.77 -40.48 25.51
CA SER A 545 6.53 -40.55 26.30
C SER A 545 6.63 -41.63 27.39
#